data_9c8986b0c25396d7fd4921d14d111923
#
_entry.id   9c8986b0c25396d7fd4921d14d111923
#
_cell.length_a   1.000
_cell.length_b   1.000
_cell.length_c   1.000
_cell.angle_alpha   90.00
_cell.angle_beta   90.00
_cell.angle_gamma   90.00
#
_symmetry.space_group_name_H-M   'P 1'
#
loop_
_entity.id
_entity.type
_entity.pdbx_description
1 polymer ?
#
loop_
_entity_poly.entity_id
_entity_poly.type
_entity_poly.pdbx_seq_one_letter_code
_entity_poly.pdbx_strand_id
1 'polypeptide(L)'
;MEIRGVITGDIVGSSQIKPEFRADLLTCLTTMEEELQSVSPFRMELYRGDSFQLLVEDPAMTAKIAILLRAGLIYHTPNKDSGTWDAKVSIGIGGIDFISDNIVTSDGEAFMYSGRQLDNMGKHRLSIKTPWQDVNEELDVST
;
A
#
# COMPACT_ATOMS: atom_id res chain seq x y z
N MET A 1 5.92 -12.10 -19.35
CA MET A 1 5.50 -11.02 -18.43
C MET A 1 4.80 -11.65 -17.23
N GLU A 2 5.35 -11.44 -16.06
CA GLU A 2 4.76 -11.98 -14.84
C GLU A 2 3.73 -11.02 -14.27
N ILE A 3 2.64 -11.57 -13.73
CA ILE A 3 1.61 -10.80 -13.06
C ILE A 3 2.01 -10.64 -11.59
N ARG A 4 2.00 -9.40 -11.12
CA ARG A 4 2.35 -9.04 -9.74
C ARG A 4 1.32 -8.06 -9.18
N GLY A 5 1.39 -7.82 -7.89
CA GLY A 5 0.61 -6.78 -7.23
C GLY A 5 1.51 -5.65 -6.77
N VAL A 6 1.04 -4.42 -6.91
CA VAL A 6 1.71 -3.24 -6.40
C VAL A 6 0.74 -2.52 -5.48
N ILE A 7 1.21 -2.18 -4.28
CA ILE A 7 0.46 -1.35 -3.33
C ILE A 7 1.19 -0.02 -3.24
N THR A 8 0.49 1.07 -3.49
CA THR A 8 1.01 2.43 -3.29
C THR A 8 0.15 3.10 -2.23
N GLY A 9 0.78 3.72 -1.24
CA GLY A 9 0.02 4.29 -0.15
C GLY A 9 0.63 5.55 0.44
N ASP A 10 -0.25 6.32 1.09
CA ASP A 10 0.10 7.52 1.85
C ASP A 10 -0.51 7.40 3.24
N ILE A 11 0.27 7.79 4.25
CA ILE A 11 -0.22 7.85 5.63
C ILE A 11 -1.20 9.00 5.76
N VAL A 12 -2.40 8.71 6.25
CA VAL A 12 -3.46 9.71 6.42
C VAL A 12 -3.05 10.70 7.52
N GLY A 13 -3.15 12.00 7.21
CA GLY A 13 -2.86 13.05 8.19
C GLY A 13 -1.43 13.07 8.68
N SER A 14 -0.48 12.65 7.86
CA SER A 14 0.93 12.54 8.23
C SER A 14 1.52 13.84 8.77
N SER A 15 1.10 14.98 8.23
CA SER A 15 1.59 16.29 8.67
C SER A 15 1.18 16.63 10.10
N GLN A 16 0.14 15.98 10.62
CA GLN A 16 -0.37 16.20 11.97
C GLN A 16 0.21 15.22 13.00
N ILE A 17 1.00 14.24 12.56
CA ILE A 17 1.67 13.31 13.47
C ILE A 17 2.78 14.05 14.19
N LYS A 18 2.72 14.04 15.53
CA LYS A 18 3.75 14.68 16.34
C LYS A 18 5.12 14.03 16.09
N PRO A 19 6.20 14.83 16.09
CA PRO A 19 7.55 14.29 15.87
C PRO A 19 7.90 13.12 16.80
N GLU A 20 7.41 13.14 18.04
CA GLU A 20 7.66 12.10 19.03
C GLU A 20 7.08 10.73 18.63
N PHE A 21 6.05 10.72 17.77
CA PHE A 21 5.43 9.47 17.31
C PHE A 21 5.92 9.00 15.94
N ARG A 22 6.74 9.80 15.24
CA ARG A 22 7.22 9.43 13.91
C ARG A 22 8.14 8.22 13.93
N ALA A 23 8.98 8.09 14.93
CA ALA A 23 9.84 6.93 15.11
C ALA A 23 9.01 5.68 15.38
N ASP A 24 7.94 5.81 16.15
CA ASP A 24 7.02 4.69 16.44
C ASP A 24 6.29 4.24 15.19
N LEU A 25 5.88 5.17 14.34
CA LEU A 25 5.24 4.86 13.06
C LEU A 25 6.17 4.06 12.16
N LEU A 26 7.43 4.49 12.04
CA LEU A 26 8.43 3.77 11.24
C LEU A 26 8.70 2.38 11.80
N THR A 27 8.77 2.25 13.11
CA THR A 27 8.93 0.95 13.77
C THR A 27 7.74 0.03 13.46
N CYS A 28 6.54 0.57 13.52
CA CYS A 28 5.32 -0.16 13.18
C CYS A 28 5.37 -0.69 11.73
N LEU A 29 5.71 0.18 10.78
CA LEU A 29 5.79 -0.20 9.37
C LEU A 29 6.87 -1.26 9.14
N THR A 30 8.03 -1.13 9.76
CA THR A 30 9.13 -2.10 9.64
C THR A 30 8.74 -3.44 10.22
N THR A 31 8.07 -3.45 11.37
CA THR A 31 7.60 -4.67 12.01
C THR A 31 6.58 -5.39 11.12
N MET A 32 5.64 -4.63 10.56
CA MET A 32 4.64 -5.22 9.65
C MET A 32 5.27 -5.76 8.37
N GLU A 33 6.30 -5.09 7.85
CA GLU A 33 7.05 -5.60 6.71
C GLU A 33 7.61 -7.00 6.98
N GLU A 34 8.18 -7.21 8.16
CA GLU A 34 8.72 -8.51 8.56
C GLU A 34 7.61 -9.54 8.76
N GLU A 35 6.56 -9.18 9.47
CA GLU A 35 5.46 -10.09 9.80
C GLU A 35 4.66 -10.52 8.58
N LEU A 36 4.39 -9.61 7.67
CA LEU A 36 3.53 -9.88 6.52
C LEU A 36 4.23 -10.68 5.41
N GLN A 37 5.55 -10.88 5.49
CA GLN A 37 6.27 -11.73 4.53
C GLN A 37 5.72 -13.16 4.50
N SER A 38 5.14 -13.64 5.61
CA SER A 38 4.57 -14.97 5.66
C SER A 38 3.29 -15.11 4.83
N VAL A 39 2.62 -14.01 4.50
CA VAL A 39 1.43 -14.02 3.65
C VAL A 39 1.83 -14.19 2.18
N SER A 40 2.79 -13.42 1.75
CA SER A 40 3.44 -13.50 0.44
C SER A 40 4.74 -12.70 0.52
N PRO A 41 5.80 -13.15 -0.11
CA PRO A 41 7.00 -12.32 -0.21
C PRO A 41 6.69 -10.99 -0.89
N PHE A 42 7.25 -9.91 -0.35
CA PHE A 42 7.14 -8.60 -0.98
C PHE A 42 8.33 -7.74 -0.61
N ARG A 43 8.55 -6.71 -1.43
CA ARG A 43 9.51 -5.65 -1.15
C ARG A 43 8.74 -4.40 -0.78
N MET A 44 9.22 -3.67 0.22
CA MET A 44 8.61 -2.39 0.61
C MET A 44 9.67 -1.29 0.59
N GLU A 45 9.28 -0.15 0.07
CA GLU A 45 10.08 1.06 0.14
C GLU A 45 9.25 2.19 0.72
N LEU A 46 9.89 2.93 1.62
CA LEU A 46 9.32 4.13 2.23
C LEU A 46 9.98 5.34 1.59
N TYR A 47 9.20 6.35 1.27
CA TYR A 47 9.72 7.60 0.73
C TYR A 47 8.97 8.79 1.30
N ARG A 48 9.64 9.93 1.42
CA ARG A 48 9.10 11.17 1.99
C ARG A 48 8.62 11.05 3.44
N GLY A 49 8.88 9.94 4.11
CA GLY A 49 8.47 9.72 5.49
C GLY A 49 6.98 9.42 5.70
N ASP A 50 6.14 9.55 4.68
CA ASP A 50 4.70 9.37 4.78
C ASP A 50 4.10 8.57 3.62
N SER A 51 4.92 8.14 2.68
CA SER A 51 4.51 7.37 1.51
C SER A 51 5.25 6.06 1.46
N PHE A 52 4.61 5.05 0.89
CA PHE A 52 5.23 3.74 0.74
C PHE A 52 4.75 3.05 -0.53
N GLN A 53 5.54 2.09 -0.98
CA GLN A 53 5.19 1.25 -2.11
C GLN A 53 5.65 -0.18 -1.85
N LEU A 54 4.79 -1.14 -2.15
CA LEU A 54 5.07 -2.56 -2.04
C LEU A 54 4.98 -3.22 -3.40
N LEU A 55 5.95 -4.08 -3.69
CA LEU A 55 5.89 -4.98 -4.83
C LEU A 55 5.64 -6.38 -4.29
N VAL A 56 4.44 -6.92 -4.51
CA VAL A 56 3.97 -8.18 -3.95
C VAL A 56 4.10 -9.28 -5.00
N GLU A 57 4.75 -10.37 -4.62
CA GLU A 57 5.03 -11.47 -5.53
C GLU A 57 3.76 -12.21 -5.97
N ASP A 58 2.86 -12.50 -5.03
CA ASP A 58 1.61 -13.19 -5.33
C ASP A 58 0.47 -12.18 -5.51
N PRO A 59 -0.01 -11.97 -6.73
CA PRO A 59 -1.07 -11.01 -6.96
C PRO A 59 -2.36 -11.34 -6.19
N ALA A 60 -2.63 -12.61 -5.92
CA ALA A 60 -3.82 -13.02 -5.18
C ALA A 60 -3.79 -12.60 -3.70
N MET A 61 -2.59 -12.36 -3.14
CA MET A 61 -2.42 -11.97 -1.74
C MET A 61 -2.28 -10.46 -1.55
N THR A 62 -2.26 -9.69 -2.62
CA THR A 62 -1.99 -8.26 -2.58
C THR A 62 -3.03 -7.50 -1.74
N ALA A 63 -4.31 -7.76 -1.98
CA ALA A 63 -5.39 -7.11 -1.23
C ALA A 63 -5.33 -7.46 0.27
N LYS A 64 -5.02 -8.72 0.58
CA LYS A 64 -4.88 -9.16 1.97
C LYS A 64 -3.76 -8.42 2.69
N ILE A 65 -2.61 -8.26 2.04
CA ILE A 65 -1.49 -7.51 2.60
C ILE A 65 -1.89 -6.05 2.82
N ALA A 66 -2.56 -5.42 1.86
CA ALA A 66 -2.99 -4.03 1.98
C ALA A 66 -3.95 -3.83 3.16
N ILE A 67 -4.91 -4.73 3.33
CA ILE A 67 -5.89 -4.67 4.43
C ILE A 67 -5.19 -4.89 5.76
N LEU A 68 -4.30 -5.86 5.86
CA LEU A 68 -3.57 -6.15 7.09
C LEU A 68 -2.63 -4.99 7.46
N LEU A 69 -2.03 -4.33 6.48
CA LEU A 69 -1.18 -3.17 6.70
C LEU A 69 -1.99 -2.03 7.34
N ARG A 70 -3.16 -1.73 6.78
CA ARG A 70 -4.05 -0.71 7.34
C ARG A 70 -4.53 -1.09 8.74
N ALA A 71 -4.97 -2.32 8.92
CA ALA A 71 -5.42 -2.82 10.23
C ALA A 71 -4.30 -2.71 11.28
N GLY A 72 -3.07 -3.04 10.90
CA GLY A 72 -1.92 -2.92 11.77
C GLY A 72 -1.63 -1.48 12.19
N LEU A 73 -1.72 -0.55 11.23
CA LEU A 73 -1.56 0.87 11.54
C LEU A 73 -2.60 1.35 12.56
N ILE A 74 -3.86 1.02 12.31
CA ILE A 74 -4.96 1.40 13.20
C ILE A 74 -4.76 0.81 14.59
N TYR A 75 -4.39 -0.46 14.66
CA TYR A 75 -4.18 -1.18 15.93
C TYR A 75 -3.03 -0.56 16.75
N HIS A 76 -1.94 -0.18 16.09
CA HIS A 76 -0.74 0.34 16.76
C HIS A 76 -0.76 1.84 16.98
N THR A 77 -1.87 2.51 16.75
CA THR A 77 -2.01 3.94 17.05
C THR A 77 -1.70 4.18 18.54
N PRO A 78 -0.69 5.00 18.85
CA PRO A 78 -0.25 5.16 20.25
C PRO A 78 -1.20 5.97 21.09
N ASN A 79 -1.85 6.98 20.50
CA ASN A 79 -2.76 7.85 21.21
C ASN A 79 -3.93 8.22 20.30
N LYS A 80 -5.09 7.64 20.58
CA LYS A 80 -6.29 7.84 19.76
C LYS A 80 -6.81 9.28 19.77
N ASP A 81 -6.49 10.04 20.81
CA ASP A 81 -6.89 11.45 20.90
C ASP A 81 -6.13 12.33 19.91
N SER A 82 -4.95 11.88 19.46
CA SER A 82 -4.12 12.58 18.48
C SER A 82 -4.40 12.17 17.05
N GLY A 83 -5.44 11.35 16.82
CA GLY A 83 -5.77 10.80 15.51
C GLY A 83 -5.32 9.37 15.37
N THR A 84 -6.07 8.61 14.60
CA THR A 84 -5.79 7.20 14.34
C THR A 84 -4.84 7.09 13.15
N TRP A 85 -3.79 6.27 13.31
CA TRP A 85 -2.94 5.94 12.16
C TRP A 85 -3.75 5.11 11.16
N ASP A 86 -3.68 5.49 9.91
CA ASP A 86 -4.25 4.75 8.79
C ASP A 86 -3.52 5.16 7.53
N ALA A 87 -3.79 4.47 6.45
CA ALA A 87 -3.22 4.77 5.15
C ALA A 87 -4.28 4.73 4.06
N LYS A 88 -4.14 5.62 3.09
CA LYS A 88 -4.85 5.52 1.83
C LYS A 88 -4.01 4.62 0.94
N VAL A 89 -4.57 3.49 0.49
CA VAL A 89 -3.84 2.50 -0.28
C VAL A 89 -4.53 2.23 -1.61
N SER A 90 -3.73 2.10 -2.63
CA SER A 90 -4.16 1.77 -3.97
C SER A 90 -3.43 0.51 -4.42
N ILE A 91 -4.18 -0.42 -4.98
CA ILE A 91 -3.66 -1.69 -5.46
C ILE A 91 -3.75 -1.72 -6.97
N GLY A 92 -2.61 -2.00 -7.61
CA GLY A 92 -2.56 -2.30 -9.04
C GLY A 92 -2.13 -3.74 -9.23
N ILE A 93 -2.88 -4.50 -10.03
CA ILE A 93 -2.51 -5.85 -10.42
C ILE A 93 -2.28 -5.85 -11.92
N GLY A 94 -1.20 -6.44 -12.37
CA GLY A 94 -0.88 -6.47 -13.78
C GLY A 94 0.53 -6.95 -14.05
N GLY A 95 0.94 -6.84 -15.31
CA GLY A 95 2.27 -7.24 -15.74
C GLY A 95 3.35 -6.30 -15.23
N ILE A 96 4.49 -6.87 -14.95
CA ILE A 96 5.69 -6.11 -14.58
C ILE A 96 6.66 -6.17 -15.76
N ASP A 97 6.99 -5.01 -16.32
CA ASP A 97 7.89 -4.91 -17.47
C ASP A 97 9.35 -4.76 -17.02
N PHE A 98 9.57 -4.06 -15.93
CA PHE A 98 10.89 -3.75 -15.44
C PHE A 98 10.89 -3.69 -13.92
N ILE A 99 11.83 -4.41 -13.30
CA ILE A 99 12.07 -4.35 -11.85
C ILE A 99 13.49 -3.86 -11.64
N SER A 100 13.62 -2.70 -11.00
CA SER A 100 14.92 -2.15 -10.62
C SER A 100 15.23 -2.49 -9.17
N ASP A 101 16.43 -2.14 -8.72
CA ASP A 101 16.81 -2.25 -7.31
C ASP A 101 15.93 -1.37 -6.43
N ASN A 102 15.39 -0.29 -7.00
CA ASN A 102 14.50 0.65 -6.34
C ASN A 102 13.09 0.47 -6.91
N ILE A 103 12.09 0.14 -6.07
CA ILE A 103 10.71 -0.06 -6.50
C ILE A 103 10.16 1.18 -7.21
N VAL A 104 10.48 2.37 -6.70
CA VAL A 104 9.97 3.64 -7.23
C VAL A 104 10.34 3.85 -8.71
N THR A 105 11.42 3.22 -9.18
CA THR A 105 11.85 3.31 -10.58
C THR A 105 11.49 2.09 -11.41
N SER A 106 10.74 1.14 -10.84
CA SER A 106 10.26 -0.04 -11.57
C SER A 106 9.06 0.35 -12.44
N ASP A 107 8.75 -0.48 -13.44
CA ASP A 107 7.75 -0.15 -14.45
C ASP A 107 6.85 -1.36 -14.76
N GLY A 108 5.65 -1.07 -15.29
CA GLY A 108 4.67 -2.06 -15.71
C GLY A 108 3.24 -1.63 -15.39
N GLU A 109 2.27 -2.41 -15.84
CA GLU A 109 0.84 -2.14 -15.64
C GLU A 109 0.48 -2.02 -14.16
N ALA A 110 1.01 -2.92 -13.32
CA ALA A 110 0.68 -2.91 -11.89
C ALA A 110 1.10 -1.59 -11.24
N PHE A 111 2.29 -1.09 -11.57
CA PHE A 111 2.78 0.20 -11.06
C PHE A 111 1.93 1.36 -11.56
N MET A 112 1.59 1.36 -12.84
CA MET A 112 0.76 2.39 -13.46
C MET A 112 -0.63 2.45 -12.83
N TYR A 113 -1.30 1.31 -12.69
CA TYR A 113 -2.63 1.22 -12.10
C TYR A 113 -2.62 1.70 -10.66
N SER A 114 -1.66 1.23 -9.87
CA SER A 114 -1.54 1.60 -8.46
C SER A 114 -1.36 3.11 -8.30
N GLY A 115 -0.46 3.72 -9.06
CA GLY A 115 -0.20 5.16 -9.00
C GLY A 115 -1.39 6.00 -9.43
N ARG A 116 -2.02 5.64 -10.54
CA ARG A 116 -3.18 6.37 -11.06
C ARG A 116 -4.38 6.30 -10.13
N GLN A 117 -4.63 5.12 -9.55
CA GLN A 117 -5.73 4.95 -8.62
C GLN A 117 -5.51 5.78 -7.36
N LEU A 118 -4.29 5.84 -6.85
CA LEU A 118 -3.98 6.65 -5.67
C LEU A 118 -4.31 8.13 -5.93
N ASP A 119 -3.94 8.65 -7.10
CA ASP A 119 -4.20 10.04 -7.48
C ASP A 119 -5.70 10.34 -7.62
N ASN A 120 -6.51 9.34 -7.97
CA ASN A 120 -7.92 9.53 -8.28
C ASN A 120 -8.88 9.05 -7.19
N MET A 121 -8.37 8.58 -6.06
CA MET A 121 -9.21 7.98 -5.00
C MET A 121 -10.08 8.98 -4.25
N GLY A 122 -9.68 10.25 -4.20
CA GLY A 122 -10.42 11.24 -3.41
C GLY A 122 -10.46 10.85 -1.93
N LYS A 123 -11.66 10.67 -1.39
CA LYS A 123 -11.88 10.33 0.01
C LYS A 123 -11.78 8.83 0.31
N HIS A 124 -11.77 8.00 -0.71
CA HIS A 124 -11.65 6.56 -0.52
C HIS A 124 -10.28 6.21 0.04
N ARG A 125 -10.21 5.15 0.85
CA ARG A 125 -8.95 4.71 1.47
C ARG A 125 -8.44 3.39 0.93
N LEU A 126 -9.22 2.71 0.08
CA LEU A 126 -8.83 1.48 -0.57
C LEU A 126 -9.35 1.48 -1.99
N SER A 127 -8.47 1.16 -2.93
CA SER A 127 -8.83 1.03 -4.34
C SER A 127 -8.04 -0.11 -4.95
N ILE A 128 -8.62 -0.76 -5.96
CA ILE A 128 -7.94 -1.84 -6.68
C ILE A 128 -8.24 -1.73 -8.17
N LYS A 129 -7.22 -1.94 -9.00
CA LYS A 129 -7.33 -1.92 -10.45
C LYS A 129 -6.56 -3.08 -11.05
N THR A 130 -7.19 -3.79 -11.97
CA THR A 130 -6.60 -4.89 -12.73
C THR A 130 -6.78 -4.66 -14.22
N PRO A 131 -6.10 -5.42 -15.11
CA PRO A 131 -6.35 -5.33 -16.54
C PRO A 131 -7.67 -6.00 -16.96
N TRP A 132 -8.37 -6.68 -16.05
CA TRP A 132 -9.60 -7.42 -16.34
C TRP A 132 -10.82 -6.63 -15.90
N GLN A 133 -11.60 -6.15 -16.86
CA GLN A 133 -12.75 -5.29 -16.59
C GLN A 133 -13.78 -5.98 -15.68
N ASP A 134 -14.07 -7.25 -15.90
CA ASP A 134 -15.04 -7.99 -15.09
C ASP A 134 -14.60 -8.06 -13.62
N VAL A 135 -13.31 -8.28 -13.39
CA VAL A 135 -12.74 -8.32 -12.05
C VAL A 135 -12.84 -6.95 -11.39
N ASN A 136 -12.54 -5.88 -12.13
CA ASN A 136 -12.63 -4.52 -11.62
C ASN A 136 -14.05 -4.17 -11.17
N GLU A 137 -15.04 -4.60 -11.93
CA GLU A 137 -16.45 -4.37 -11.59
C GLU A 137 -16.85 -5.09 -10.30
N GLU A 138 -16.40 -6.34 -10.14
CA GLU A 138 -16.67 -7.13 -8.93
C GLU A 138 -15.96 -6.57 -7.70
N LEU A 139 -14.79 -5.97 -7.90
CA LEU A 139 -13.94 -5.45 -6.82
C LEU A 139 -14.11 -3.96 -6.59
N ASP A 140 -15.08 -3.31 -7.22
CA ASP A 140 -15.33 -1.89 -7.03
C ASP A 140 -15.73 -1.64 -5.57
N VAL A 141 -14.86 -0.95 -4.86
CA VAL A 141 -15.04 -0.68 -3.44
C VAL A 141 -15.38 0.78 -3.26
N SER A 142 -16.65 1.05 -2.96
CA SER A 142 -17.12 2.39 -2.64
C SER A 142 -17.09 2.58 -1.13
N THR A 143 -16.08 3.27 -0.64
CA THR A 143 -15.94 3.52 0.80
C THR A 143 -15.88 5.00 1.12
#